data_a728cc1abde6b628c692b38e9b891d31
#
_entry.id   a728cc1abde6b628c692b38e9b891d31
#
_cell.length_a   1.000
_cell.length_b   1.000
_cell.length_c   1.000
_cell.angle_alpha   90.00
_cell.angle_beta   90.00
_cell.angle_gamma   90.00
#
_symmetry.space_group_name_H-M   'P 1'
#
loop_
_entity.id
_entity.type
_entity.pdbx_description
1 polymer ?
#
loop_
_entity_poly.entity_id
_entity_poly.type
_entity_poly.pdbx_seq_one_letter_code
_entity_poly.pdbx_strand_id
1 'polypeptide(L)'
;MLTTPLLKTKTMQVILKIFLLTALLTACSGEPSTTTTSDVVKPTPTEASRILTQASFGATTTEINRLSNMGTAAWFNDQFAKPQPLHFAYMNAVQNNLPAGQKLTEEHFFESFWQRAITGDDQLRQRVAFALSEIFVISFQNNTLANNPRGVAHYYDTLGAYAFGNFRTLLEQVTLHPMMGNYLSSLRNQKTVGARLPDENYAREVMQLFTIGLKQLNQDGTEVIPAAATYTSDDIKGLAKVFTGWSWAGSDKSQNRFFGGTPDPNRDYLPMQNYPNFHEPLPKSFLGTTISANTTGEESLKIALDTLFNHPNVGPFIGRQLIQRLVMSNPSPAYVGRVAAAFNNNGLGVRGDLKAVIKAVMLDTEALTASSSNTTGKLREPIIRLANWMRAFHATSASTRFQLGNTDDPLRELGQTQMRSPTVFNFFRPGYVPPNTSISAANLLAPEMQITEETSVVGYLNFMRNAIPNGTGLRVNNVNDIRPDYTTELALVATPDKLVDHLNLILMQNTMSPTLRGQILGAINVNNTAINKVYLAIFLIMASPEYLVQK
;
A
#
# COMPACT_ATOMS: atom_id res chain seq x y z
N MET A 1 22.93 71.47 42.75
CA MET A 1 23.08 72.41 41.63
C MET A 1 22.65 71.60 40.42
N LEU A 2 21.41 71.80 39.98
CA LEU A 2 21.01 72.57 38.79
C LEU A 2 21.63 72.00 37.53
N THR A 3 20.98 71.53 36.47
CA THR A 3 19.65 71.87 35.91
C THR A 3 19.34 70.86 34.78
N THR A 4 18.10 70.42 34.69
CA THR A 4 17.44 69.92 33.46
C THR A 4 17.23 71.13 32.49
N PRO A 5 17.00 70.89 31.17
CA PRO A 5 15.63 70.92 30.65
C PRO A 5 15.37 69.92 29.50
N LEU A 6 14.19 69.28 29.51
CA LEU A 6 12.94 69.58 28.76
C LEU A 6 12.95 69.38 27.24
N LEU A 7 12.24 68.36 26.89
CA LEU A 7 11.09 68.27 25.95
C LEU A 7 11.18 68.86 24.54
N LYS A 8 10.88 68.08 23.54
CA LYS A 8 9.82 68.44 22.56
C LYS A 8 9.27 67.19 21.87
N THR A 9 8.02 66.87 22.18
CA THR A 9 7.07 66.07 21.46
C THR A 9 6.77 66.66 20.09
N LYS A 10 6.74 65.82 19.03
CA LYS A 10 6.00 66.12 17.79
C LYS A 10 5.01 65.00 17.49
N THR A 11 3.77 65.32 17.82
CA THR A 11 2.55 64.67 17.35
C THR A 11 2.43 64.83 15.83
N MET A 12 2.25 63.77 15.11
CA MET A 12 1.89 63.84 13.70
C MET A 12 0.47 63.25 13.53
N GLN A 13 -0.46 64.19 13.31
CA GLN A 13 -1.86 63.94 12.96
C GLN A 13 -1.93 63.37 11.52
N VAL A 14 -2.57 62.20 11.35
CA VAL A 14 -2.99 61.70 10.06
C VAL A 14 -4.43 62.14 9.82
N ILE A 15 -4.64 62.97 8.82
CA ILE A 15 -5.92 63.53 8.38
C ILE A 15 -6.71 62.45 7.65
N LEU A 16 -7.86 62.07 8.18
CA LEU A 16 -8.87 61.22 7.54
C LEU A 16 -9.72 62.10 6.61
N LYS A 17 -9.58 61.93 5.29
CA LYS A 17 -10.47 62.54 4.30
C LYS A 17 -11.67 61.65 4.05
N ILE A 18 -12.83 62.06 4.56
CA ILE A 18 -14.15 61.51 4.20
C ILE A 18 -14.56 62.15 2.87
N PHE A 19 -14.74 61.32 1.81
CA PHE A 19 -15.47 61.74 0.61
C PHE A 19 -16.88 61.17 0.68
N LEU A 20 -17.85 62.04 0.87
CA LEU A 20 -19.26 61.76 0.68
C LEU A 20 -19.54 61.86 -0.84
N LEU A 21 -19.96 60.76 -1.43
CA LEU A 21 -20.52 60.75 -2.78
C LEU A 21 -21.91 60.12 -2.74
N THR A 22 -22.91 60.96 -2.85
CA THR A 22 -24.31 60.59 -3.06
C THR A 22 -24.47 59.89 -4.40
N ALA A 23 -24.89 58.63 -4.40
CA ALA A 23 -25.26 57.92 -5.59
C ALA A 23 -26.76 57.55 -5.57
N LEU A 24 -27.41 57.86 -6.66
CA LEU A 24 -28.82 57.66 -6.97
C LEU A 24 -29.21 56.17 -6.82
N LEU A 25 -30.33 55.94 -6.18
CA LEU A 25 -31.07 54.67 -6.21
C LEU A 25 -31.68 54.43 -7.60
N THR A 26 -31.13 53.49 -8.33
CA THR A 26 -31.84 52.75 -9.37
C THR A 26 -32.11 51.37 -8.85
N ALA A 27 -33.37 51.08 -8.57
CA ALA A 27 -33.82 49.73 -8.24
C ALA A 27 -33.71 48.81 -9.46
N CYS A 28 -32.72 47.90 -9.46
CA CYS A 28 -32.78 46.70 -10.26
C CYS A 28 -33.15 45.55 -9.34
N SER A 29 -34.29 44.94 -9.57
CA SER A 29 -34.71 43.67 -9.00
C SER A 29 -33.70 42.60 -9.41
N GLY A 30 -32.70 42.38 -8.54
CA GLY A 30 -31.81 41.22 -8.65
C GLY A 30 -32.55 39.98 -8.13
N GLU A 31 -32.77 39.03 -9.03
CA GLU A 31 -33.12 37.65 -8.63
C GLU A 31 -32.11 37.12 -7.61
N PRO A 32 -32.55 36.29 -6.63
CA PRO A 32 -31.61 35.68 -5.71
C PRO A 32 -30.62 34.83 -6.52
N SER A 33 -29.33 35.15 -6.44
CA SER A 33 -28.29 34.30 -6.98
C SER A 33 -28.44 32.94 -6.30
N THR A 34 -29.02 32.01 -7.03
CA THR A 34 -28.91 30.59 -6.72
C THR A 34 -27.43 30.28 -6.66
N THR A 35 -26.91 30.09 -5.47
CA THR A 35 -25.67 29.34 -5.27
C THR A 35 -25.87 28.01 -5.98
N THR A 36 -25.32 27.90 -7.17
CA THR A 36 -25.16 26.62 -7.84
C THR A 36 -24.30 25.78 -6.93
N THR A 37 -24.96 24.93 -6.13
CA THR A 37 -24.34 23.73 -5.60
C THR A 37 -23.81 23.02 -6.83
N SER A 38 -22.48 23.01 -7.01
CA SER A 38 -21.85 22.19 -8.04
C SER A 38 -22.42 20.78 -7.84
N ASP A 39 -23.20 20.30 -8.81
CA ASP A 39 -23.77 18.96 -8.76
C ASP A 39 -22.60 17.99 -8.52
N VAL A 40 -22.60 17.38 -7.34
CA VAL A 40 -21.59 16.38 -7.00
C VAL A 40 -21.80 15.22 -7.96
N VAL A 41 -20.90 15.05 -8.92
CA VAL A 41 -20.95 13.93 -9.86
C VAL A 41 -20.87 12.64 -9.05
N LYS A 42 -22.00 11.95 -8.95
CA LYS A 42 -22.14 10.68 -8.25
C LYS A 42 -21.81 9.55 -9.22
N PRO A 43 -20.92 8.63 -8.87
CA PRO A 43 -20.62 7.50 -9.73
C PRO A 43 -21.83 6.55 -9.78
N THR A 44 -22.05 5.94 -10.93
CA THR A 44 -22.96 4.81 -11.08
C THR A 44 -22.52 3.64 -10.20
N PRO A 45 -23.39 2.66 -9.89
CA PRO A 45 -22.98 1.46 -9.16
C PRO A 45 -21.82 0.71 -9.80
N THR A 46 -21.73 0.70 -11.13
CA THR A 46 -20.62 0.09 -11.89
C THR A 46 -19.29 0.83 -11.66
N GLU A 47 -19.29 2.16 -11.76
CA GLU A 47 -18.12 2.99 -11.50
C GLU A 47 -17.70 2.90 -10.03
N ALA A 48 -18.66 2.89 -9.11
CA ALA A 48 -18.41 2.72 -7.68
C ALA A 48 -17.77 1.35 -7.39
N SER A 49 -18.27 0.27 -7.99
CA SER A 49 -17.68 -1.06 -7.85
C SER A 49 -16.24 -1.11 -8.39
N ARG A 50 -15.96 -0.42 -9.51
CA ARG A 50 -14.62 -0.31 -10.08
C ARG A 50 -13.67 0.41 -9.13
N ILE A 51 -14.05 1.58 -8.63
CA ILE A 51 -13.24 2.35 -7.67
C ILE A 51 -12.94 1.49 -6.42
N LEU A 52 -13.94 0.83 -5.86
CA LEU A 52 -13.80 0.00 -4.66
C LEU A 52 -12.90 -1.23 -4.90
N THR A 53 -12.93 -1.82 -6.09
CA THR A 53 -12.05 -2.95 -6.43
C THR A 53 -10.57 -2.54 -6.43
N GLN A 54 -10.25 -1.31 -6.81
CA GLN A 54 -8.89 -0.78 -6.79
C GLN A 54 -8.48 -0.24 -5.41
N ALA A 55 -9.40 0.47 -4.76
CA ALA A 55 -9.16 1.25 -3.54
C ALA A 55 -9.41 0.48 -2.24
N SER A 56 -9.86 -0.78 -2.31
CA SER A 56 -10.13 -1.62 -1.15
C SER A 56 -9.73 -3.08 -1.42
N PHE A 57 -9.95 -3.95 -0.44
CA PHE A 57 -9.79 -5.40 -0.61
C PHE A 57 -10.99 -6.07 -1.33
N GLY A 58 -11.93 -5.29 -1.83
CA GLY A 58 -13.06 -5.76 -2.61
C GLY A 58 -14.34 -4.97 -2.33
N ALA A 59 -15.16 -4.84 -3.37
CA ALA A 59 -16.45 -4.15 -3.29
C ALA A 59 -17.47 -4.96 -2.47
N THR A 60 -18.32 -4.26 -1.74
CA THR A 60 -19.56 -4.80 -1.12
C THR A 60 -20.75 -3.99 -1.61
N THR A 61 -21.93 -4.59 -1.63
CA THR A 61 -23.17 -3.87 -2.00
C THR A 61 -23.36 -2.60 -1.16
N THR A 62 -23.07 -2.68 0.14
CA THR A 62 -23.18 -1.54 1.06
C THR A 62 -22.24 -0.40 0.67
N GLU A 63 -20.96 -0.69 0.39
CA GLU A 63 -19.98 0.34 0.02
C GLU A 63 -20.22 0.88 -1.40
N ILE A 64 -20.68 0.06 -2.35
CA ILE A 64 -21.11 0.52 -3.67
C ILE A 64 -22.20 1.58 -3.53
N ASN A 65 -23.27 1.27 -2.76
CA ASN A 65 -24.36 2.20 -2.52
C ASN A 65 -23.89 3.46 -1.78
N ARG A 66 -23.00 3.30 -0.79
CA ARG A 66 -22.43 4.43 -0.03
C ARG A 66 -21.65 5.37 -0.94
N LEU A 67 -20.73 4.85 -1.76
CA LEU A 67 -19.92 5.64 -2.68
C LEU A 67 -20.80 6.32 -3.74
N SER A 68 -21.78 5.59 -4.32
CA SER A 68 -22.72 6.15 -5.32
C SER A 68 -23.57 7.27 -4.74
N ASN A 69 -23.93 7.21 -3.45
CA ASN A 69 -24.75 8.24 -2.83
C ASN A 69 -23.96 9.48 -2.42
N MET A 70 -22.75 9.32 -1.85
CA MET A 70 -21.97 10.46 -1.35
C MET A 70 -21.07 11.11 -2.41
N GLY A 71 -20.77 10.41 -3.50
CA GLY A 71 -19.86 10.87 -4.55
C GLY A 71 -18.39 10.57 -4.28
N THR A 72 -17.61 10.45 -5.37
CA THR A 72 -16.22 9.99 -5.33
C THR A 72 -15.32 10.86 -4.45
N ALA A 73 -15.37 12.17 -4.60
CA ALA A 73 -14.52 13.09 -3.83
C ALA A 73 -14.78 13.02 -2.32
N ALA A 74 -16.06 12.94 -1.93
CA ALA A 74 -16.47 12.84 -0.54
C ALA A 74 -16.04 11.49 0.07
N TRP A 75 -16.17 10.38 -0.68
CA TRP A 75 -15.73 9.07 -0.24
C TRP A 75 -14.21 9.03 0.01
N PHE A 76 -13.39 9.55 -0.92
CA PHE A 76 -11.93 9.62 -0.70
C PHE A 76 -11.57 10.49 0.51
N ASN A 77 -12.23 11.62 0.71
CA ASN A 77 -11.99 12.47 1.87
C ASN A 77 -12.35 11.76 3.18
N ASP A 78 -13.46 11.02 3.22
CA ASP A 78 -13.84 10.17 4.35
C ASP A 78 -12.77 9.09 4.61
N GLN A 79 -12.32 8.37 3.58
CA GLN A 79 -11.30 7.33 3.72
C GLN A 79 -9.94 7.87 4.20
N PHE A 80 -9.53 9.05 3.74
CA PHE A 80 -8.32 9.70 4.23
C PHE A 80 -8.41 10.12 5.70
N ALA A 81 -9.61 10.40 6.21
CA ALA A 81 -9.86 10.82 7.59
C ALA A 81 -10.04 9.65 8.56
N LYS A 82 -10.27 8.42 8.07
CA LYS A 82 -10.45 7.24 8.92
C LYS A 82 -9.23 7.00 9.81
N PRO A 83 -9.42 6.75 11.12
CA PRO A 83 -8.34 6.33 12.00
C PRO A 83 -7.80 4.97 11.56
N GLN A 84 -6.54 4.73 11.84
CA GLN A 84 -5.90 3.43 11.59
C GLN A 84 -6.07 2.52 12.81
N PRO A 85 -6.77 1.39 12.71
CA PRO A 85 -6.73 0.35 13.73
C PRO A 85 -5.37 -0.38 13.66
N LEU A 86 -4.60 -0.37 14.76
CA LEU A 86 -3.22 -0.87 14.76
C LEU A 86 -3.14 -2.39 14.91
N HIS A 87 -2.36 -3.05 14.05
CA HIS A 87 -1.97 -4.45 14.18
C HIS A 87 -1.12 -4.68 15.45
N PHE A 88 -0.22 -3.74 15.76
CA PHE A 88 0.58 -3.75 16.98
C PHE A 88 -0.28 -3.77 18.25
N ALA A 89 -1.37 -3.02 18.28
CA ALA A 89 -2.30 -3.03 19.42
C ALA A 89 -2.98 -4.40 19.56
N TYR A 90 -3.37 -5.02 18.44
CA TYR A 90 -3.90 -6.38 18.42
C TYR A 90 -2.88 -7.38 18.99
N MET A 91 -1.62 -7.33 18.52
CA MET A 91 -0.55 -8.20 18.99
C MET A 91 -0.32 -8.06 20.50
N ASN A 92 -0.31 -6.85 21.03
CA ASN A 92 -0.18 -6.60 22.48
C ASN A 92 -1.38 -7.16 23.26
N ALA A 93 -2.61 -7.00 22.74
CA ALA A 93 -3.79 -7.56 23.38
C ALA A 93 -3.74 -9.09 23.42
N VAL A 94 -3.32 -9.73 22.33
CA VAL A 94 -3.10 -11.20 22.31
C VAL A 94 -2.02 -11.59 23.29
N GLN A 95 -0.86 -10.93 23.30
CA GLN A 95 0.26 -11.25 24.18
C GLN A 95 -0.15 -11.23 25.67
N ASN A 96 -0.95 -10.25 26.07
CA ASN A 96 -1.42 -10.11 27.46
C ASN A 96 -2.40 -11.21 27.88
N ASN A 97 -2.97 -11.95 26.93
CA ASN A 97 -3.97 -13.00 27.17
C ASN A 97 -3.45 -14.40 26.78
N LEU A 98 -2.20 -14.53 26.36
CA LEU A 98 -1.63 -15.84 26.04
C LEU A 98 -1.47 -16.68 27.32
N PRO A 99 -1.78 -17.99 27.26
CA PRO A 99 -1.48 -18.92 28.33
C PRO A 99 0.01 -18.94 28.66
N ALA A 100 0.34 -19.26 29.93
CA ALA A 100 1.71 -19.35 30.37
C ALA A 100 2.54 -20.32 29.48
N GLY A 101 3.71 -19.88 29.06
CA GLY A 101 4.60 -20.64 28.16
C GLY A 101 4.31 -20.52 26.66
N GLN A 102 3.21 -19.93 26.27
CA GLN A 102 2.95 -19.61 24.85
C GLN A 102 3.58 -18.27 24.46
N LYS A 103 3.88 -18.11 23.17
CA LYS A 103 4.48 -16.90 22.59
C LYS A 103 3.66 -16.41 21.41
N LEU A 104 3.79 -15.12 21.12
CA LEU A 104 3.30 -14.57 19.85
C LEU A 104 4.00 -15.27 18.68
N THR A 105 3.22 -15.49 17.62
CA THR A 105 3.68 -16.04 16.35
C THR A 105 3.19 -15.16 15.20
N GLU A 106 3.66 -15.41 13.99
CA GLU A 106 3.19 -14.75 12.79
C GLU A 106 1.69 -14.96 12.53
N GLU A 107 1.11 -16.08 12.99
CA GLU A 107 -0.32 -16.38 12.88
C GLU A 107 -1.20 -15.28 13.49
N HIS A 108 -0.79 -14.72 14.62
CA HIS A 108 -1.52 -13.62 15.26
C HIS A 108 -1.48 -12.32 14.42
N PHE A 109 -0.40 -12.11 13.65
CA PHE A 109 -0.38 -11.03 12.69
C PHE A 109 -1.36 -11.29 11.53
N PHE A 110 -1.40 -12.53 11.01
CA PHE A 110 -2.35 -12.89 9.94
C PHE A 110 -3.80 -12.74 10.39
N GLU A 111 -4.14 -13.11 11.62
CA GLU A 111 -5.46 -12.85 12.21
C GLU A 111 -5.82 -11.37 12.14
N SER A 112 -4.93 -10.51 12.61
CA SER A 112 -5.13 -9.06 12.57
C SER A 112 -5.22 -8.52 11.14
N PHE A 113 -4.39 -9.01 10.22
CA PHE A 113 -4.44 -8.62 8.81
C PHE A 113 -5.79 -8.97 8.18
N TRP A 114 -6.23 -10.22 8.31
CA TRP A 114 -7.49 -10.66 7.72
C TRP A 114 -8.70 -9.97 8.33
N GLN A 115 -8.70 -9.77 9.66
CA GLN A 115 -9.75 -8.99 10.31
C GLN A 115 -9.87 -7.58 9.70
N ARG A 116 -8.75 -6.85 9.54
CA ARG A 116 -8.75 -5.50 8.95
C ARG A 116 -9.13 -5.52 7.48
N ALA A 117 -8.57 -6.44 6.70
CA ALA A 117 -8.86 -6.56 5.27
C ALA A 117 -10.35 -6.82 5.01
N ILE A 118 -11.01 -7.63 5.85
CA ILE A 118 -12.40 -8.02 5.65
C ILE A 118 -13.37 -7.02 6.25
N THR A 119 -13.17 -6.62 7.52
CA THR A 119 -14.16 -5.85 8.30
C THR A 119 -13.77 -4.39 8.53
N GLY A 120 -12.52 -4.01 8.29
CA GLY A 120 -12.06 -2.63 8.49
C GLY A 120 -12.81 -1.62 7.63
N ASP A 121 -13.10 -0.45 8.17
CA ASP A 121 -13.75 0.65 7.46
C ASP A 121 -12.76 1.67 6.84
N ASP A 122 -11.47 1.55 7.18
CA ASP A 122 -10.34 2.29 6.62
C ASP A 122 -9.71 1.59 5.39
N GLN A 123 -10.54 1.04 4.51
CA GLN A 123 -10.15 0.15 3.42
C GLN A 123 -9.08 0.72 2.50
N LEU A 124 -9.16 2.00 2.15
CA LEU A 124 -8.15 2.64 1.30
C LEU A 124 -6.78 2.62 1.96
N ARG A 125 -6.70 2.89 3.27
CA ARG A 125 -5.45 2.84 4.04
C ARG A 125 -4.88 1.43 4.06
N GLN A 126 -5.70 0.43 4.35
CA GLN A 126 -5.28 -0.96 4.39
C GLN A 126 -4.77 -1.44 3.02
N ARG A 127 -5.47 -1.06 1.93
CA ARG A 127 -5.06 -1.42 0.56
C ARG A 127 -3.75 -0.74 0.14
N VAL A 128 -3.55 0.54 0.52
CA VAL A 128 -2.30 1.26 0.25
C VAL A 128 -1.16 0.72 1.12
N ALA A 129 -1.40 0.40 2.41
CA ALA A 129 -0.40 -0.24 3.27
C ALA A 129 0.06 -1.58 2.70
N PHE A 130 -0.88 -2.39 2.16
CA PHE A 130 -0.56 -3.62 1.46
C PHE A 130 0.35 -3.36 0.24
N ALA A 131 0.01 -2.40 -0.62
CA ALA A 131 0.84 -2.04 -1.76
C ALA A 131 2.24 -1.52 -1.36
N LEU A 132 2.33 -0.74 -0.28
CA LEU A 132 3.61 -0.27 0.27
C LEU A 132 4.44 -1.41 0.86
N SER A 133 3.83 -2.42 1.48
CA SER A 133 4.55 -3.59 2.00
C SER A 133 5.17 -4.46 0.91
N GLU A 134 4.69 -4.34 -0.31
CA GLU A 134 5.25 -4.99 -1.49
C GLU A 134 6.38 -4.18 -2.16
N ILE A 135 6.58 -2.92 -1.74
CA ILE A 135 7.70 -2.07 -2.15
C ILE A 135 8.77 -2.10 -1.06
N PHE A 136 8.41 -1.80 0.18
CA PHE A 136 9.27 -1.79 1.36
C PHE A 136 9.23 -3.15 2.05
N VAL A 137 9.80 -4.15 1.39
CA VAL A 137 9.66 -5.55 1.76
C VAL A 137 10.46 -5.90 3.00
N ILE A 138 9.79 -6.52 3.97
CA ILE A 138 10.36 -7.41 4.99
C ILE A 138 9.55 -8.71 5.01
N SER A 139 10.10 -9.80 5.53
CA SER A 139 9.42 -11.09 5.46
C SER A 139 9.61 -11.96 6.69
N PHE A 140 8.55 -12.63 7.13
CA PHE A 140 8.58 -13.71 8.13
C PHE A 140 9.38 -14.95 7.69
N GLN A 141 9.75 -15.06 6.40
CA GLN A 141 10.70 -16.07 5.96
C GLN A 141 12.11 -15.85 6.55
N ASN A 142 12.38 -14.67 7.08
CA ASN A 142 13.57 -14.40 7.88
C ASN A 142 13.34 -14.83 9.34
N ASN A 143 14.15 -15.76 9.84
CA ASN A 143 14.01 -16.32 11.20
C ASN A 143 14.02 -15.25 12.30
N THR A 144 14.79 -14.16 12.16
CA THR A 144 14.82 -13.08 13.15
C THR A 144 13.47 -12.38 13.21
N LEU A 145 12.86 -12.13 12.05
CA LEU A 145 11.56 -11.47 11.96
C LEU A 145 10.43 -12.39 12.44
N ALA A 146 10.47 -13.68 12.10
CA ALA A 146 9.52 -14.69 12.58
C ALA A 146 9.47 -14.76 14.13
N ASN A 147 10.62 -14.54 14.77
CA ASN A 147 10.72 -14.49 16.24
C ASN A 147 10.35 -13.11 16.85
N ASN A 148 10.04 -12.10 16.01
CA ASN A 148 9.65 -10.75 16.43
C ASN A 148 8.33 -10.30 15.75
N PRO A 149 7.24 -11.06 15.84
CA PRO A 149 6.01 -10.78 15.08
C PRO A 149 5.36 -9.46 15.52
N ARG A 150 5.55 -9.02 16.76
CA ARG A 150 5.11 -7.71 17.25
C ARG A 150 5.83 -6.57 16.53
N GLY A 151 7.15 -6.71 16.33
CA GLY A 151 7.94 -5.74 15.56
C GLY A 151 7.52 -5.68 14.09
N VAL A 152 7.22 -6.83 13.47
CA VAL A 152 6.68 -6.87 12.08
C VAL A 152 5.31 -6.21 12.00
N ALA A 153 4.43 -6.43 12.98
CA ALA A 153 3.13 -5.76 13.05
C ALA A 153 3.27 -4.23 13.15
N HIS A 154 4.20 -3.73 13.98
CA HIS A 154 4.50 -2.30 14.08
C HIS A 154 5.10 -1.75 12.79
N TYR A 155 5.93 -2.51 12.09
CA TYR A 155 6.44 -2.11 10.79
C TYR A 155 5.30 -1.94 9.76
N TYR A 156 4.37 -2.89 9.71
CA TYR A 156 3.21 -2.80 8.83
C TYR A 156 2.31 -1.61 9.18
N ASP A 157 2.10 -1.35 10.48
CA ASP A 157 1.39 -0.16 10.97
C ASP A 157 2.08 1.15 10.55
N THR A 158 3.42 1.16 10.52
CA THR A 158 4.19 2.32 10.04
C THR A 158 3.90 2.60 8.57
N LEU A 159 3.82 1.58 7.72
CA LEU A 159 3.42 1.76 6.32
C LEU A 159 1.99 2.33 6.22
N GLY A 160 1.07 1.83 7.03
CA GLY A 160 -0.30 2.34 7.11
C GLY A 160 -0.40 3.79 7.62
N ALA A 161 0.38 4.15 8.62
CA ALA A 161 0.41 5.51 9.18
C ALA A 161 0.86 6.55 8.15
N TYR A 162 1.82 6.19 7.33
CA TYR A 162 2.37 7.05 6.29
C TYR A 162 1.77 6.81 4.90
N ALA A 163 0.75 5.95 4.76
CA ALA A 163 0.08 5.68 3.48
C ALA A 163 -0.44 6.95 2.78
N PHE A 164 -0.77 7.98 3.56
CA PHE A 164 -1.23 9.30 3.11
C PHE A 164 -0.35 10.43 3.62
N GLY A 165 0.85 10.12 4.13
CA GLY A 165 1.83 11.07 4.65
C GLY A 165 2.82 11.54 3.58
N ASN A 166 3.99 12.01 4.04
CA ASN A 166 5.06 12.40 3.14
C ASN A 166 6.05 11.24 2.92
N PHE A 167 6.39 10.97 1.66
CA PHE A 167 7.30 9.89 1.26
C PHE A 167 8.68 9.99 1.90
N ARG A 168 9.23 11.21 2.06
CA ARG A 168 10.52 11.42 2.74
C ARG A 168 10.48 10.93 4.19
N THR A 169 9.40 11.24 4.90
CA THR A 169 9.19 10.79 6.28
C THR A 169 8.99 9.27 6.33
N LEU A 170 8.17 8.71 5.41
CA LEU A 170 8.02 7.25 5.31
C LEU A 170 9.37 6.56 5.11
N LEU A 171 10.20 7.06 4.19
CA LEU A 171 11.52 6.50 3.90
C LEU A 171 12.43 6.50 5.16
N GLU A 172 12.38 7.57 5.96
CA GLU A 172 13.13 7.65 7.22
C GLU A 172 12.61 6.64 8.26
N GLN A 173 11.29 6.54 8.43
CA GLN A 173 10.70 5.58 9.36
C GLN A 173 11.03 4.13 8.97
N VAL A 174 10.97 3.80 7.69
CA VAL A 174 11.38 2.49 7.17
C VAL A 174 12.87 2.25 7.43
N THR A 175 13.74 3.23 7.13
CA THR A 175 15.19 3.14 7.33
C THR A 175 15.56 2.87 8.78
N LEU A 176 14.89 3.54 9.71
CA LEU A 176 15.19 3.44 11.14
C LEU A 176 14.44 2.31 11.85
N HIS A 177 13.53 1.62 11.17
CA HIS A 177 12.79 0.53 11.80
C HIS A 177 13.69 -0.70 12.03
N PRO A 178 13.77 -1.24 13.27
CA PRO A 178 14.69 -2.33 13.58
C PRO A 178 14.38 -3.63 12.81
N MET A 179 13.14 -3.87 12.40
CA MET A 179 12.80 -5.04 11.56
C MET A 179 13.36 -4.90 10.15
N MET A 180 13.33 -3.71 9.55
CA MET A 180 14.02 -3.43 8.29
C MET A 180 15.55 -3.53 8.46
N GLY A 181 16.09 -2.99 9.56
CA GLY A 181 17.50 -3.09 9.90
C GLY A 181 17.99 -4.54 10.06
N ASN A 182 17.15 -5.43 10.60
CA ASN A 182 17.44 -6.87 10.66
C ASN A 182 17.35 -7.54 9.28
N TYR A 183 16.32 -7.20 8.50
CA TYR A 183 16.07 -7.84 7.22
C TYR A 183 17.14 -7.52 6.17
N LEU A 184 17.60 -6.26 6.11
CA LEU A 184 18.60 -5.78 5.15
C LEU A 184 19.95 -5.42 5.79
N SER A 185 20.27 -6.00 6.96
CA SER A 185 21.60 -5.98 7.59
C SER A 185 22.13 -4.59 7.99
N SER A 186 21.29 -3.55 8.02
CA SER A 186 21.74 -2.22 8.47
C SER A 186 21.80 -2.11 10.00
N LEU A 187 21.06 -2.94 10.74
CA LEU A 187 21.15 -3.02 12.20
C LEU A 187 22.54 -3.56 12.59
N ARG A 188 23.27 -2.80 13.40
CA ARG A 188 24.65 -3.12 13.84
C ARG A 188 25.69 -3.07 12.73
N ASN A 189 25.39 -2.44 11.58
CA ASN A 189 26.41 -2.16 10.58
C ASN A 189 27.46 -1.22 11.16
N GLN A 190 28.74 -1.49 10.89
CA GLN A 190 29.85 -0.82 11.56
C GLN A 190 30.79 -0.15 10.54
N LYS A 191 31.43 0.94 10.99
CA LYS A 191 32.47 1.63 10.25
C LYS A 191 33.61 0.71 9.81
N THR A 192 34.37 1.18 8.85
CA THR A 192 35.59 0.52 8.38
C THR A 192 36.60 0.31 9.51
N VAL A 193 37.08 -0.92 9.70
CA VAL A 193 38.17 -1.26 10.63
C VAL A 193 39.01 -2.35 10.00
N GLY A 194 40.26 -2.02 9.62
CA GLY A 194 41.13 -2.96 8.91
C GLY A 194 40.50 -3.45 7.60
N ALA A 195 40.34 -4.76 7.47
CA ALA A 195 39.68 -5.39 6.31
C ALA A 195 38.14 -5.38 6.34
N ARG A 196 37.54 -5.07 7.49
CA ARG A 196 36.07 -4.99 7.59
C ARG A 196 35.56 -3.71 6.95
N LEU A 197 34.68 -3.85 5.96
CA LEU A 197 33.97 -2.76 5.30
C LEU A 197 32.52 -2.69 5.81
N PRO A 198 31.85 -1.52 5.68
CA PRO A 198 30.41 -1.40 5.92
C PRO A 198 29.61 -2.37 5.05
N ASP A 199 28.55 -2.94 5.62
CA ASP A 199 27.58 -3.76 4.86
C ASP A 199 26.83 -2.89 3.84
N GLU A 200 26.79 -3.34 2.58
CA GLU A 200 26.23 -2.63 1.45
C GLU A 200 24.75 -2.95 1.18
N ASN A 201 24.18 -3.96 1.84
CA ASN A 201 22.88 -4.51 1.47
C ASN A 201 21.78 -3.43 1.50
N TYR A 202 21.59 -2.76 2.64
CA TYR A 202 20.59 -1.70 2.74
C TYR A 202 20.85 -0.53 1.79
N ALA A 203 22.11 -0.15 1.60
CA ALA A 203 22.48 0.93 0.68
C ALA A 203 22.10 0.61 -0.77
N ARG A 204 22.25 -0.63 -1.18
CA ARG A 204 21.84 -1.13 -2.49
C ARG A 204 20.32 -1.09 -2.64
N GLU A 205 19.60 -1.65 -1.67
CA GLU A 205 18.16 -1.82 -1.77
C GLU A 205 17.40 -0.49 -1.61
N VAL A 206 17.88 0.44 -0.80
CA VAL A 206 17.26 1.77 -0.70
C VAL A 206 17.32 2.54 -2.00
N MET A 207 18.40 2.39 -2.77
CA MET A 207 18.50 2.95 -4.13
C MET A 207 17.69 2.15 -5.14
N GLN A 208 17.89 0.84 -5.20
CA GLN A 208 17.36 -0.02 -6.24
C GLN A 208 15.85 -0.24 -6.14
N LEU A 209 15.34 -0.55 -4.93
CA LEU A 209 13.95 -0.99 -4.74
C LEU A 209 13.06 0.11 -4.14
N PHE A 210 13.62 0.97 -3.29
CA PHE A 210 12.80 1.87 -2.48
C PHE A 210 12.73 3.30 -3.02
N THR A 211 13.66 3.72 -3.92
CA THR A 211 13.70 5.12 -4.35
C THR A 211 13.93 5.35 -5.84
N ILE A 212 15.09 5.01 -6.40
CA ILE A 212 15.50 5.50 -7.72
C ILE A 212 15.55 4.44 -8.83
N GLY A 213 15.56 3.14 -8.47
CA GLY A 213 15.67 2.05 -9.44
C GLY A 213 17.06 1.96 -10.10
N LEU A 214 17.18 1.07 -11.10
CA LEU A 214 18.47 0.78 -11.77
C LEU A 214 18.77 1.71 -12.95
N LYS A 215 17.75 2.28 -13.59
CA LYS A 215 17.87 3.04 -14.83
C LYS A 215 17.32 4.45 -14.67
N GLN A 216 17.95 5.41 -15.32
CA GLN A 216 17.44 6.77 -15.34
C GLN A 216 16.14 6.84 -16.14
N LEU A 217 15.15 7.55 -15.60
CA LEU A 217 13.81 7.68 -16.14
C LEU A 217 13.50 9.14 -16.49
N ASN A 218 12.73 9.30 -17.55
CA ASN A 218 11.96 10.51 -17.80
C ASN A 218 10.80 10.61 -16.81
N GLN A 219 10.17 11.77 -16.70
CA GLN A 219 9.05 11.98 -15.77
C GLN A 219 7.82 11.11 -16.09
N ASP A 220 7.69 10.63 -17.31
CA ASP A 220 6.65 9.70 -17.75
C ASP A 220 6.98 8.22 -17.52
N GLY A 221 8.09 7.93 -16.80
CA GLY A 221 8.54 6.59 -16.49
C GLY A 221 9.20 5.83 -17.63
N THR A 222 9.40 6.44 -18.79
CA THR A 222 10.22 5.88 -19.88
C THR A 222 11.70 5.98 -19.55
N GLU A 223 12.52 5.03 -20.03
CA GLU A 223 13.96 5.09 -19.85
C GLU A 223 14.55 6.26 -20.68
N VAL A 224 15.54 6.97 -20.14
CA VAL A 224 16.28 7.97 -20.92
C VAL A 224 17.09 7.29 -22.04
N ILE A 225 17.27 8.00 -23.15
CA ILE A 225 18.04 7.50 -24.30
C ILE A 225 19.26 8.41 -24.52
N PRO A 226 20.49 7.87 -24.56
CA PRO A 226 20.85 6.46 -24.33
C PRO A 226 20.62 6.02 -22.89
N ALA A 227 20.33 4.71 -22.69
CA ALA A 227 20.05 4.16 -21.36
C ALA A 227 21.25 4.39 -20.42
N ALA A 228 20.97 4.90 -19.22
CA ALA A 228 21.98 5.19 -18.21
C ALA A 228 21.59 4.60 -16.85
N ALA A 229 22.58 4.12 -16.10
CA ALA A 229 22.39 3.67 -14.72
C ALA A 229 22.11 4.86 -13.81
N THR A 230 21.34 4.64 -12.75
CA THR A 230 21.06 5.65 -11.73
C THR A 230 22.21 5.82 -10.74
N TYR A 231 22.93 4.76 -10.47
CA TYR A 231 24.05 4.72 -9.52
C TYR A 231 25.12 3.72 -9.93
N THR A 232 26.28 3.84 -9.33
CA THR A 232 27.44 2.98 -9.52
C THR A 232 27.73 2.13 -8.29
N SER A 233 28.70 1.21 -8.39
CA SER A 233 29.20 0.45 -7.23
C SER A 233 29.84 1.36 -6.16
N ASP A 234 30.46 2.46 -6.56
CA ASP A 234 31.08 3.39 -5.62
C ASP A 234 30.03 4.23 -4.87
N ASP A 235 28.89 4.54 -5.51
CA ASP A 235 27.75 5.15 -4.82
C ASP A 235 27.20 4.23 -3.72
N ILE A 236 27.13 2.91 -3.98
CA ILE A 236 26.70 1.93 -2.97
C ILE A 236 27.65 1.93 -1.77
N LYS A 237 28.98 1.85 -2.02
CA LYS A 237 30.00 1.88 -0.96
C LYS A 237 29.97 3.19 -0.17
N GLY A 238 29.80 4.31 -0.87
CA GLY A 238 29.69 5.62 -0.24
C GLY A 238 28.47 5.75 0.66
N LEU A 239 27.31 5.31 0.17
CA LEU A 239 26.06 5.34 0.91
C LEU A 239 26.05 4.33 2.07
N ALA A 240 26.69 3.16 1.93
CA ALA A 240 26.80 2.17 3.01
C ALA A 240 27.45 2.73 4.27
N LYS A 241 28.41 3.65 4.13
CA LYS A 241 29.06 4.34 5.25
C LYS A 241 28.06 5.17 6.09
N VAL A 242 27.02 5.72 5.45
CA VAL A 242 25.96 6.48 6.14
C VAL A 242 25.19 5.59 7.11
N PHE A 243 24.91 4.34 6.71
CA PHE A 243 24.13 3.39 7.50
C PHE A 243 24.93 2.64 8.56
N THR A 244 26.16 3.09 8.85
CA THR A 244 26.97 2.55 9.95
C THR A 244 26.59 3.17 11.29
N GLY A 245 26.78 2.44 12.38
CA GLY A 245 26.55 2.90 13.74
C GLY A 245 25.09 2.93 14.16
N TRP A 246 24.15 2.44 13.35
CA TRP A 246 22.72 2.36 13.73
C TRP A 246 22.42 1.02 14.40
N SER A 247 21.76 1.08 15.55
CA SER A 247 21.40 -0.12 16.31
C SER A 247 20.26 0.17 17.31
N TRP A 248 20.02 -0.78 18.19
CA TRP A 248 18.89 -0.79 19.14
C TRP A 248 18.75 0.51 19.90
N ALA A 249 17.52 1.02 19.99
CA ALA A 249 17.18 2.17 20.83
C ALA A 249 17.38 1.88 22.31
N GLY A 250 17.49 2.91 23.12
CA GLY A 250 17.53 2.81 24.57
C GLY A 250 18.21 4.00 25.26
N SER A 251 18.33 3.93 26.58
CA SER A 251 18.79 5.04 27.44
C SER A 251 20.28 5.35 27.33
N ASP A 252 21.07 4.43 26.76
CA ASP A 252 22.53 4.60 26.64
C ASP A 252 23.01 4.25 25.22
N LYS A 253 24.26 4.62 24.89
CA LYS A 253 24.94 4.30 23.64
C LYS A 253 26.13 3.36 23.89
N SER A 254 26.00 2.43 24.85
CA SER A 254 27.03 1.47 25.18
C SER A 254 27.25 0.44 24.06
N GLN A 255 28.47 -0.10 24.00
CA GLN A 255 28.80 -1.21 23.11
C GLN A 255 27.89 -2.43 23.35
N ASN A 256 27.57 -2.72 24.62
CA ASN A 256 26.70 -3.85 24.97
C ASN A 256 25.31 -3.69 24.34
N ARG A 257 24.71 -2.51 24.41
CA ARG A 257 23.41 -2.23 23.75
C ARG A 257 23.53 -2.26 22.24
N PHE A 258 24.60 -1.71 21.67
CA PHE A 258 24.83 -1.77 20.22
C PHE A 258 24.77 -3.22 19.70
N PHE A 259 25.40 -4.16 20.37
CA PHE A 259 25.40 -5.57 20.00
C PHE A 259 24.14 -6.34 20.47
N GLY A 260 23.22 -5.69 21.17
CA GLY A 260 21.96 -6.30 21.60
C GLY A 260 22.04 -7.11 22.89
N GLY A 261 23.13 -6.98 23.66
CA GLY A 261 23.31 -7.64 24.95
C GLY A 261 22.49 -7.02 26.09
N THR A 262 21.94 -5.80 25.90
CA THR A 262 21.04 -5.19 26.88
C THR A 262 19.60 -5.55 26.55
N PRO A 263 18.88 -6.28 27.44
CA PRO A 263 17.47 -6.58 27.24
C PRO A 263 16.62 -5.29 27.20
N ASP A 264 15.68 -5.23 26.27
CA ASP A 264 14.68 -4.18 26.18
C ASP A 264 13.42 -4.77 25.52
N PRO A 265 12.27 -4.77 26.22
CA PRO A 265 11.04 -5.36 25.69
C PRO A 265 10.45 -4.59 24.49
N ASN A 266 10.94 -3.39 24.23
CA ASN A 266 10.42 -2.50 23.20
C ASN A 266 11.37 -2.35 22.01
N ARG A 267 12.52 -3.01 22.03
CA ARG A 267 13.56 -2.86 21.01
C ARG A 267 13.14 -3.29 19.61
N ASP A 268 12.10 -4.12 19.50
CA ASP A 268 11.59 -4.65 18.22
C ASP A 268 10.81 -3.61 17.39
N TYR A 269 10.41 -2.47 18.01
CA TYR A 269 9.66 -1.43 17.30
C TYR A 269 10.16 -0.01 17.51
N LEU A 270 10.95 0.27 18.56
CA LEU A 270 11.56 1.59 18.75
C LEU A 270 12.56 1.89 17.62
N PRO A 271 12.51 3.08 16.99
CA PRO A 271 13.45 3.44 15.93
C PRO A 271 14.91 3.29 16.36
N MET A 272 15.75 2.75 15.49
CA MET A 272 17.19 2.63 15.74
C MET A 272 17.81 3.98 16.09
N GLN A 273 18.78 3.99 17.01
CA GLN A 273 19.59 5.16 17.35
C GLN A 273 21.01 5.02 16.82
N ASN A 274 21.68 6.14 16.59
CA ASN A 274 23.08 6.13 16.16
C ASN A 274 24.03 6.02 17.35
N TYR A 275 25.08 5.22 17.17
CA TYR A 275 26.19 5.00 18.10
C TYR A 275 27.47 5.57 17.46
N PRO A 276 27.93 6.77 17.86
CA PRO A 276 29.05 7.46 17.19
C PRO A 276 30.33 6.64 17.10
N ASN A 277 30.61 5.79 18.09
CA ASN A 277 31.79 4.93 18.11
C ASN A 277 31.82 3.88 16.97
N PHE A 278 30.67 3.57 16.38
CA PHE A 278 30.51 2.60 15.30
C PHE A 278 30.16 3.27 13.96
N HIS A 279 29.89 4.59 13.96
CA HIS A 279 29.64 5.36 12.74
C HIS A 279 30.94 5.67 11.98
N GLU A 280 30.88 5.66 10.64
CA GLU A 280 32.01 5.97 9.77
C GLU A 280 32.39 7.45 9.86
N PRO A 281 33.59 7.80 10.34
CA PRO A 281 34.02 9.19 10.47
C PRO A 281 34.60 9.79 9.17
N LEU A 282 34.96 8.95 8.19
CA LEU A 282 35.58 9.39 6.93
C LEU A 282 34.51 10.04 6.02
N PRO A 283 34.95 10.81 5.00
CA PRO A 283 34.01 11.37 4.02
C PRO A 283 33.19 10.27 3.32
N LYS A 284 31.96 10.61 2.95
CA LYS A 284 31.02 9.71 2.29
C LYS A 284 30.54 10.36 1.00
N SER A 285 30.78 9.74 -0.15
CA SER A 285 30.37 10.28 -1.45
C SER A 285 29.46 9.29 -2.18
N PHE A 286 28.31 9.76 -2.66
CA PHE A 286 27.30 8.98 -3.39
C PHE A 286 26.40 9.94 -4.19
N LEU A 287 25.97 9.56 -5.36
CA LEU A 287 25.03 10.29 -6.22
C LEU A 287 25.36 11.79 -6.38
N GLY A 288 26.66 12.10 -6.53
CA GLY A 288 27.14 13.49 -6.65
C GLY A 288 27.16 14.28 -5.34
N THR A 289 26.69 13.72 -4.23
CA THR A 289 26.72 14.34 -2.89
C THR A 289 27.93 13.88 -2.11
N THR A 290 28.62 14.80 -1.42
CA THR A 290 29.71 14.47 -0.49
C THR A 290 29.40 14.98 0.91
N ILE A 291 29.39 14.08 1.88
CA ILE A 291 29.29 14.35 3.32
C ILE A 291 30.72 14.46 3.88
N SER A 292 30.99 15.54 4.59
CA SER A 292 32.30 15.81 5.20
C SER A 292 32.69 14.77 6.26
N ALA A 293 33.98 14.65 6.51
CA ALA A 293 34.50 13.86 7.63
C ALA A 293 33.90 14.34 8.97
N ASN A 294 33.73 13.41 9.90
CA ASN A 294 33.22 13.63 11.26
C ASN A 294 31.79 14.20 11.34
N THR A 295 31.01 14.20 10.24
CA THR A 295 29.57 14.47 10.29
C THR A 295 28.87 13.38 11.10
N THR A 296 27.95 13.76 11.99
CA THR A 296 27.22 12.82 12.85
C THR A 296 26.39 11.83 12.04
N GLY A 297 26.03 10.69 12.65
CA GLY A 297 25.19 9.68 11.98
C GLY A 297 23.83 10.23 11.62
N GLU A 298 23.22 11.01 12.49
CA GLU A 298 21.92 11.64 12.30
C GLU A 298 21.95 12.64 11.13
N GLU A 299 22.95 13.51 11.06
CA GLU A 299 23.06 14.47 9.95
C GLU A 299 23.46 13.78 8.65
N SER A 300 24.33 12.75 8.71
CA SER A 300 24.68 11.93 7.56
C SER A 300 23.43 11.24 6.98
N LEU A 301 22.59 10.68 7.83
CA LEU A 301 21.33 10.05 7.42
C LEU A 301 20.37 11.05 6.76
N LYS A 302 20.20 12.22 7.39
CA LYS A 302 19.34 13.29 6.85
C LYS A 302 19.78 13.69 5.44
N ILE A 303 21.06 13.97 5.24
CA ILE A 303 21.62 14.35 3.92
C ILE A 303 21.39 13.22 2.90
N ALA A 304 21.64 11.97 3.29
CA ALA A 304 21.45 10.83 2.39
C ALA A 304 20.01 10.65 1.95
N LEU A 305 19.07 10.67 2.90
CA LEU A 305 17.64 10.51 2.59
C LEU A 305 17.09 11.71 1.80
N ASP A 306 17.58 12.92 2.06
CA ASP A 306 17.23 14.11 1.28
C ASP A 306 17.78 14.02 -0.16
N THR A 307 19.01 13.52 -0.35
CA THR A 307 19.60 13.27 -1.68
C THR A 307 18.77 12.26 -2.48
N LEU A 308 18.43 11.13 -1.86
CA LEU A 308 17.59 10.11 -2.49
C LEU A 308 16.20 10.67 -2.81
N PHE A 309 15.54 11.28 -1.85
CA PHE A 309 14.19 11.84 -2.01
C PHE A 309 14.10 12.88 -3.14
N ASN A 310 15.11 13.72 -3.28
CA ASN A 310 15.14 14.78 -4.29
C ASN A 310 15.57 14.27 -5.68
N HIS A 311 16.02 13.03 -5.80
CA HIS A 311 16.39 12.48 -7.10
C HIS A 311 15.19 12.46 -8.06
N PRO A 312 15.36 12.87 -9.34
CA PRO A 312 14.24 13.00 -10.29
C PRO A 312 13.49 11.69 -10.57
N ASN A 313 14.16 10.55 -10.43
CA ASN A 313 13.56 9.23 -10.67
C ASN A 313 12.48 8.84 -9.65
N VAL A 314 12.48 9.39 -8.44
CA VAL A 314 11.60 8.88 -7.36
C VAL A 314 10.14 9.01 -7.72
N GLY A 315 9.73 10.15 -8.29
CA GLY A 315 8.34 10.37 -8.70
C GLY A 315 7.84 9.31 -9.71
N PRO A 316 8.46 9.17 -10.89
CA PRO A 316 8.04 8.20 -11.88
C PRO A 316 8.24 6.74 -11.42
N PHE A 317 9.28 6.42 -10.68
CA PHE A 317 9.57 5.07 -10.20
C PHE A 317 8.53 4.58 -9.18
N ILE A 318 8.26 5.36 -8.15
CA ILE A 318 7.27 5.02 -7.12
C ILE A 318 5.84 5.14 -7.68
N GLY A 319 5.57 6.16 -8.49
CA GLY A 319 4.26 6.34 -9.13
C GLY A 319 3.87 5.13 -9.99
N ARG A 320 4.77 4.67 -10.86
CA ARG A 320 4.56 3.46 -11.66
C ARG A 320 4.30 2.21 -10.81
N GLN A 321 5.09 2.00 -9.74
CA GLN A 321 4.90 0.85 -8.86
C GLN A 321 3.56 0.88 -8.13
N LEU A 322 3.08 2.05 -7.68
CA LEU A 322 1.76 2.18 -7.06
C LEU A 322 0.63 1.91 -8.07
N ILE A 323 0.74 2.42 -9.31
CA ILE A 323 -0.24 2.09 -10.36
C ILE A 323 -0.29 0.59 -10.60
N GLN A 324 0.87 -0.08 -10.72
CA GLN A 324 0.94 -1.52 -10.97
C GLN A 324 0.31 -2.35 -9.86
N ARG A 325 0.46 -1.96 -8.61
CA ARG A 325 -0.11 -2.70 -7.47
C ARG A 325 -1.60 -2.46 -7.27
N LEU A 326 -2.08 -1.27 -7.64
CA LEU A 326 -3.45 -0.85 -7.34
C LEU A 326 -4.39 -0.95 -8.54
N VAL A 327 -3.91 -0.65 -9.76
CA VAL A 327 -4.77 -0.43 -10.93
C VAL A 327 -4.48 -1.39 -12.08
N MET A 328 -3.31 -1.27 -12.74
CA MET A 328 -2.98 -2.03 -13.95
C MET A 328 -1.47 -2.27 -14.11
N SER A 329 -1.09 -3.38 -14.75
CA SER A 329 0.32 -3.77 -14.95
C SER A 329 1.07 -2.87 -15.94
N ASN A 330 0.39 -2.32 -16.94
CA ASN A 330 0.98 -1.56 -18.04
C ASN A 330 0.32 -0.18 -18.18
N PRO A 331 0.61 0.78 -17.26
CA PRO A 331 0.12 2.15 -17.39
C PRO A 331 0.77 2.84 -18.59
N SER A 332 0.04 3.76 -19.25
CA SER A 332 0.62 4.60 -20.27
C SER A 332 1.70 5.53 -19.69
N PRO A 333 2.70 5.96 -20.49
CA PRO A 333 3.64 6.99 -20.05
C PRO A 333 2.94 8.27 -19.56
N ALA A 334 1.86 8.67 -20.20
CA ALA A 334 1.08 9.84 -19.79
C ALA A 334 0.48 9.69 -18.39
N TYR A 335 -0.04 8.52 -18.03
CA TYR A 335 -0.55 8.25 -16.70
C TYR A 335 0.57 8.30 -15.65
N VAL A 336 1.70 7.62 -15.91
CA VAL A 336 2.87 7.68 -15.02
C VAL A 336 3.32 9.14 -14.84
N GLY A 337 3.37 9.93 -15.92
CA GLY A 337 3.74 11.34 -15.88
C GLY A 337 2.84 12.19 -15.00
N ARG A 338 1.51 11.98 -15.05
CA ARG A 338 0.56 12.69 -14.17
C ARG A 338 0.75 12.34 -12.71
N VAL A 339 0.98 11.06 -12.39
CA VAL A 339 1.25 10.61 -11.02
C VAL A 339 2.61 11.12 -10.52
N ALA A 340 3.65 11.11 -11.37
CA ALA A 340 4.96 11.67 -11.05
C ALA A 340 4.89 13.19 -10.81
N ALA A 341 4.07 13.91 -11.59
CA ALA A 341 3.83 15.33 -11.36
C ALA A 341 3.20 15.59 -9.98
N ALA A 342 2.19 14.79 -9.58
CA ALA A 342 1.58 14.89 -8.25
C ALA A 342 2.57 14.54 -7.12
N PHE A 343 3.50 13.61 -7.36
CA PHE A 343 4.60 13.34 -6.41
C PHE A 343 5.55 14.53 -6.30
N ASN A 344 5.91 15.15 -7.42
CA ASN A 344 6.84 16.27 -7.44
C ASN A 344 6.27 17.54 -6.83
N ASN A 345 4.95 17.74 -6.96
CA ASN A 345 4.23 18.88 -6.38
C ASN A 345 2.74 18.53 -6.24
N ASN A 346 2.24 18.54 -5.04
CA ASN A 346 0.83 18.28 -4.73
C ASN A 346 -0.14 19.43 -5.09
N GLY A 347 0.32 20.46 -5.80
CA GLY A 347 -0.41 21.69 -6.09
C GLY A 347 -0.25 22.80 -5.05
N LEU A 348 0.40 22.50 -3.92
CA LEU A 348 0.71 23.44 -2.83
C LEU A 348 2.23 23.60 -2.59
N GLY A 349 3.06 23.18 -3.55
CA GLY A 349 4.53 23.24 -3.44
C GLY A 349 5.16 22.11 -2.62
N VAL A 350 4.42 21.10 -2.20
CA VAL A 350 4.94 19.97 -1.40
C VAL A 350 5.26 18.79 -2.30
N ARG A 351 6.54 18.33 -2.25
CA ARG A 351 7.00 17.08 -2.87
C ARG A 351 6.73 15.89 -1.96
N GLY A 352 6.37 14.74 -2.55
CA GLY A 352 6.22 13.47 -1.85
C GLY A 352 4.96 13.33 -1.00
N ASP A 353 3.94 14.16 -1.22
CA ASP A 353 2.62 14.02 -0.59
C ASP A 353 1.91 12.78 -1.15
N LEU A 354 1.97 11.67 -0.40
CA LEU A 354 1.35 10.40 -0.82
C LEU A 354 -0.17 10.48 -0.91
N LYS A 355 -0.82 11.37 -0.18
CA LYS A 355 -2.26 11.61 -0.33
C LYS A 355 -2.58 12.13 -1.74
N ALA A 356 -1.79 13.08 -2.23
CA ALA A 356 -1.93 13.60 -3.60
C ALA A 356 -1.58 12.52 -4.64
N VAL A 357 -0.52 11.75 -4.39
CA VAL A 357 -0.12 10.64 -5.27
C VAL A 357 -1.21 9.58 -5.38
N ILE A 358 -1.78 9.13 -4.27
CA ILE A 358 -2.87 8.13 -4.26
C ILE A 358 -4.12 8.66 -4.96
N LYS A 359 -4.46 9.94 -4.78
CA LYS A 359 -5.53 10.59 -5.56
C LYS A 359 -5.22 10.55 -7.06
N ALA A 360 -4.00 10.90 -7.47
CA ALA A 360 -3.61 10.86 -8.87
C ALA A 360 -3.62 9.44 -9.46
N VAL A 361 -3.27 8.42 -8.65
CA VAL A 361 -3.38 7.02 -9.07
C VAL A 361 -4.84 6.59 -9.25
N MET A 362 -5.69 6.84 -8.25
CA MET A 362 -7.05 6.26 -8.21
C MET A 362 -8.08 7.03 -9.05
N LEU A 363 -7.85 8.32 -9.30
CA LEU A 363 -8.81 9.19 -10.00
C LEU A 363 -8.36 9.54 -11.42
N ASP A 364 -7.30 8.93 -11.91
CA ASP A 364 -6.89 9.07 -13.30
C ASP A 364 -7.94 8.48 -14.24
N THR A 365 -8.08 9.08 -15.40
CA THR A 365 -9.03 8.60 -16.42
C THR A 365 -8.76 7.15 -16.84
N GLU A 366 -7.48 6.74 -16.89
CA GLU A 366 -7.13 5.35 -17.22
C GLU A 366 -7.52 4.36 -16.09
N ALA A 367 -7.54 4.80 -14.84
CA ALA A 367 -8.01 3.99 -13.72
C ALA A 367 -9.54 3.87 -13.68
N LEU A 368 -10.23 4.96 -13.99
CA LEU A 368 -11.69 5.04 -13.92
C LEU A 368 -12.41 4.43 -15.12
N THR A 369 -11.75 4.37 -16.29
CA THR A 369 -12.37 3.90 -17.53
C THR A 369 -12.14 2.41 -17.73
N ALA A 370 -13.23 1.65 -17.92
CA ALA A 370 -13.12 0.25 -18.32
C ALA A 370 -12.50 0.14 -19.71
N SER A 371 -11.49 -0.71 -19.84
CA SER A 371 -10.86 -0.97 -21.13
C SER A 371 -11.26 -2.35 -21.67
N SER A 372 -11.67 -2.39 -22.93
CA SER A 372 -11.88 -3.63 -23.67
C SER A 372 -10.58 -4.16 -24.31
N SER A 373 -9.48 -3.41 -24.22
CA SER A 373 -8.19 -3.80 -24.79
C SER A 373 -7.63 -5.06 -24.10
N ASN A 374 -7.00 -5.91 -24.88
CA ASN A 374 -6.26 -7.07 -24.38
C ASN A 374 -4.89 -6.72 -23.80
N THR A 375 -4.47 -5.47 -23.88
CA THR A 375 -3.17 -4.97 -23.40
C THR A 375 -3.28 -4.26 -22.06
N THR A 376 -4.49 -4.11 -21.50
CA THR A 376 -4.75 -3.43 -20.23
C THR A 376 -5.22 -4.40 -19.15
N GLY A 377 -5.07 -3.98 -17.89
CA GLY A 377 -5.46 -4.74 -16.71
C GLY A 377 -4.27 -5.26 -15.92
N LYS A 378 -4.57 -5.97 -14.84
CA LYS A 378 -3.60 -6.72 -14.03
C LYS A 378 -4.21 -8.03 -13.56
N LEU A 379 -3.38 -9.05 -13.39
CA LEU A 379 -3.81 -10.27 -12.73
C LEU A 379 -4.02 -9.96 -11.24
N ARG A 380 -5.20 -10.29 -10.69
CA ARG A 380 -5.45 -10.12 -9.26
C ARG A 380 -4.61 -11.08 -8.45
N GLU A 381 -3.95 -10.57 -7.45
CA GLU A 381 -3.20 -11.38 -6.51
C GLU A 381 -4.10 -12.36 -5.74
N PRO A 382 -3.61 -13.56 -5.40
CA PRO A 382 -4.39 -14.55 -4.66
C PRO A 382 -4.99 -14.01 -3.34
N ILE A 383 -4.22 -13.24 -2.56
CA ILE A 383 -4.71 -12.56 -1.34
C ILE A 383 -5.89 -11.64 -1.68
N ILE A 384 -5.81 -10.86 -2.75
CA ILE A 384 -6.87 -9.93 -3.17
C ILE A 384 -8.12 -10.70 -3.63
N ARG A 385 -7.96 -11.82 -4.34
CA ARG A 385 -9.10 -12.66 -4.77
C ARG A 385 -9.85 -13.22 -3.56
N LEU A 386 -9.11 -13.73 -2.57
CA LEU A 386 -9.71 -14.29 -1.36
C LEU A 386 -10.38 -13.21 -0.50
N ALA A 387 -9.70 -12.07 -0.30
CA ALA A 387 -10.28 -10.94 0.42
C ALA A 387 -11.55 -10.40 -0.26
N ASN A 388 -11.54 -10.27 -1.60
CA ASN A 388 -12.71 -9.85 -2.37
C ASN A 388 -13.90 -10.78 -2.16
N TRP A 389 -13.69 -12.11 -2.22
CA TRP A 389 -14.74 -13.08 -1.93
C TRP A 389 -15.27 -12.95 -0.50
N MET A 390 -14.40 -12.90 0.49
CA MET A 390 -14.81 -12.78 1.90
C MET A 390 -15.61 -11.48 2.16
N ARG A 391 -15.20 -10.38 1.54
CA ARG A 391 -15.90 -9.09 1.66
C ARG A 391 -17.23 -9.07 0.93
N ALA A 392 -17.24 -9.53 -0.33
CA ALA A 392 -18.46 -9.55 -1.16
C ALA A 392 -19.61 -10.31 -0.48
N PHE A 393 -19.29 -11.37 0.26
CA PHE A 393 -20.24 -12.22 0.95
C PHE A 393 -20.20 -12.07 2.48
N HIS A 394 -19.82 -10.91 2.98
CA HIS A 394 -19.91 -10.53 4.40
C HIS A 394 -19.39 -11.60 5.36
N ALA A 395 -18.23 -12.21 5.04
CA ALA A 395 -17.68 -13.30 5.82
C ALA A 395 -17.46 -12.91 7.28
N THR A 396 -17.87 -13.80 8.18
CA THR A 396 -17.73 -13.67 9.64
C THR A 396 -16.79 -14.73 10.18
N SER A 397 -16.20 -14.48 11.35
CA SER A 397 -15.32 -15.42 12.05
C SER A 397 -15.98 -15.94 13.32
N ALA A 398 -16.08 -17.26 13.45
CA ALA A 398 -16.65 -17.91 14.63
C ALA A 398 -15.79 -17.69 15.90
N SER A 399 -14.46 -17.59 15.72
CA SER A 399 -13.52 -17.24 16.81
C SER A 399 -13.44 -15.74 17.09
N THR A 400 -14.02 -14.89 16.23
CA THR A 400 -13.81 -13.43 16.17
C THR A 400 -12.39 -13.00 15.80
N ARG A 401 -11.48 -13.93 15.53
CA ARG A 401 -10.05 -13.71 15.30
C ARG A 401 -9.63 -13.82 13.83
N PHE A 402 -10.49 -14.31 12.94
CA PHE A 402 -10.17 -14.53 11.53
C PHE A 402 -8.94 -15.42 11.33
N GLN A 403 -8.96 -16.60 11.95
CA GLN A 403 -7.85 -17.58 11.99
C GLN A 403 -7.69 -18.30 10.65
N LEU A 404 -7.22 -17.59 9.63
CA LEU A 404 -7.00 -18.18 8.30
C LEU A 404 -5.72 -19.04 8.26
N GLY A 405 -4.67 -18.61 8.93
CA GLY A 405 -3.36 -19.24 8.88
C GLY A 405 -2.52 -18.77 7.68
N ASN A 406 -1.45 -19.51 7.45
CA ASN A 406 -0.57 -19.35 6.29
C ASN A 406 -1.23 -19.90 5.02
N THR A 407 -1.11 -19.19 3.92
CA THR A 407 -1.72 -19.53 2.61
C THR A 407 -0.69 -19.55 1.47
N ASP A 408 0.61 -19.61 1.76
CA ASP A 408 1.68 -19.55 0.75
C ASP A 408 2.09 -20.90 0.15
N ASP A 409 1.44 -22.01 0.52
CA ASP A 409 1.61 -23.28 -0.18
C ASP A 409 0.90 -23.23 -1.57
N PRO A 410 1.65 -23.22 -2.69
CA PRO A 410 1.04 -23.13 -4.02
C PRO A 410 0.32 -24.42 -4.46
N LEU A 411 0.59 -25.56 -3.81
CA LEU A 411 -0.04 -26.84 -4.15
C LEU A 411 -1.43 -27.00 -3.55
N ARG A 412 -1.66 -26.43 -2.37
CA ARG A 412 -2.84 -26.68 -1.55
C ARG A 412 -3.68 -25.43 -1.30
N GLU A 413 -3.06 -24.24 -1.44
CA GLU A 413 -3.63 -22.98 -1.04
C GLU A 413 -3.48 -21.93 -2.13
N LEU A 414 -3.04 -20.73 -1.77
CA LEU A 414 -3.02 -19.57 -2.66
C LEU A 414 -1.65 -19.26 -3.28
N GLY A 415 -0.55 -19.81 -2.72
CA GLY A 415 0.81 -19.44 -3.11
C GLY A 415 1.23 -18.03 -2.66
N GLN A 416 0.48 -17.41 -1.73
CA GLN A 416 0.78 -16.06 -1.23
C GLN A 416 0.24 -15.88 0.18
N THR A 417 1.06 -15.34 1.10
CA THR A 417 0.66 -14.92 2.44
C THR A 417 1.26 -13.55 2.75
N GLN A 418 0.48 -12.69 3.40
CA GLN A 418 0.94 -11.35 3.76
C GLN A 418 2.23 -11.39 4.60
N MET A 419 3.21 -10.56 4.24
CA MET A 419 4.53 -10.46 4.89
C MET A 419 5.33 -11.78 4.92
N ARG A 420 5.12 -12.71 3.96
CA ARG A 420 5.89 -13.95 3.81
C ARG A 420 6.54 -14.11 2.45
N SER A 421 6.84 -13.02 1.79
CA SER A 421 7.50 -13.06 0.49
C SER A 421 8.83 -13.83 0.55
N PRO A 422 9.18 -14.60 -0.52
CA PRO A 422 10.38 -15.43 -0.53
C PRO A 422 11.67 -14.63 -0.65
N THR A 423 11.61 -13.40 -1.16
CA THR A 423 12.78 -12.53 -1.37
C THR A 423 12.46 -11.07 -1.12
N VAL A 424 13.49 -10.20 -1.11
CA VAL A 424 13.35 -8.74 -1.07
C VAL A 424 12.63 -8.18 -2.31
N PHE A 425 12.51 -8.94 -3.38
CA PHE A 425 11.74 -8.59 -4.57
C PHE A 425 10.24 -8.89 -4.45
N ASN A 426 9.76 -9.13 -3.26
CA ASN A 426 8.39 -9.58 -2.98
C ASN A 426 8.11 -10.97 -3.56
N PHE A 427 6.85 -11.33 -3.74
CA PHE A 427 6.39 -12.54 -4.43
C PHE A 427 6.64 -12.47 -5.94
N PHE A 428 6.63 -11.27 -6.50
CA PHE A 428 6.83 -11.02 -7.94
C PHE A 428 7.49 -9.66 -8.17
N ARG A 429 8.27 -9.58 -9.25
CA ARG A 429 8.98 -8.35 -9.65
C ARG A 429 8.08 -7.45 -10.48
N PRO A 430 8.10 -6.13 -10.29
CA PRO A 430 7.30 -5.18 -11.07
C PRO A 430 7.53 -5.26 -12.60
N GLY A 431 8.73 -5.66 -13.00
CA GLY A 431 9.13 -5.80 -14.40
C GLY A 431 9.03 -7.22 -14.97
N TYR A 432 8.35 -8.15 -14.29
CA TYR A 432 8.27 -9.54 -14.78
C TYR A 432 7.46 -9.64 -16.08
N VAL A 433 8.02 -10.41 -17.03
CA VAL A 433 7.40 -10.77 -18.29
C VAL A 433 7.40 -12.31 -18.40
N PRO A 434 6.23 -12.94 -18.52
CA PRO A 434 6.17 -14.40 -18.65
C PRO A 434 6.81 -14.85 -19.99
N PRO A 435 7.85 -15.70 -19.96
CA PRO A 435 8.60 -16.05 -21.16
C PRO A 435 7.77 -16.88 -22.14
N ASN A 436 8.04 -16.74 -23.44
CA ASN A 436 7.40 -17.52 -24.51
C ASN A 436 5.86 -17.39 -24.58
N THR A 437 5.33 -16.23 -24.23
CA THR A 437 3.88 -15.95 -24.25
C THR A 437 3.54 -14.82 -25.23
N SER A 438 2.25 -14.67 -25.57
CA SER A 438 1.76 -13.51 -26.30
C SER A 438 1.99 -12.19 -25.57
N ILE A 439 2.07 -12.22 -24.23
CA ILE A 439 2.40 -11.07 -23.38
C ILE A 439 3.83 -10.60 -23.66
N SER A 440 4.80 -11.54 -23.70
CA SER A 440 6.19 -11.20 -24.04
C SER A 440 6.33 -10.72 -25.47
N ALA A 441 5.62 -11.33 -26.42
CA ALA A 441 5.63 -10.91 -27.83
C ALA A 441 5.06 -9.47 -28.01
N ALA A 442 4.15 -9.06 -27.13
CA ALA A 442 3.57 -7.72 -27.09
C ALA A 442 4.39 -6.73 -26.23
N ASN A 443 5.54 -7.11 -25.68
CA ASN A 443 6.35 -6.33 -24.74
C ASN A 443 5.56 -5.80 -23.52
N LEU A 444 4.62 -6.61 -23.02
CA LEU A 444 3.80 -6.28 -21.85
C LEU A 444 4.36 -6.93 -20.57
N LEU A 445 4.15 -6.26 -19.45
CA LEU A 445 4.46 -6.75 -18.12
C LEU A 445 3.26 -7.51 -17.55
N ALA A 446 3.52 -8.56 -16.79
CA ALA A 446 2.51 -9.26 -16.00
C ALA A 446 3.13 -9.73 -14.66
N PRO A 447 3.38 -8.80 -13.72
CA PRO A 447 4.10 -9.07 -12.47
C PRO A 447 3.56 -10.28 -11.70
N GLU A 448 2.26 -10.35 -11.49
CA GLU A 448 1.60 -11.38 -10.69
C GLU A 448 1.63 -12.77 -11.34
N MET A 449 1.94 -12.85 -12.64
CA MET A 449 2.15 -14.13 -13.31
C MET A 449 3.44 -14.84 -12.87
N GLN A 450 4.34 -14.17 -12.17
CA GLN A 450 5.55 -14.81 -11.63
C GLN A 450 5.23 -15.87 -10.57
N ILE A 451 4.08 -15.78 -9.90
CA ILE A 451 3.59 -16.78 -8.94
C ILE A 451 2.41 -17.61 -9.49
N THR A 452 2.23 -17.58 -10.80
CA THR A 452 1.15 -18.32 -11.47
C THR A 452 1.74 -19.46 -12.30
N GLU A 453 1.70 -20.64 -11.72
CA GLU A 453 2.20 -21.89 -12.28
C GLU A 453 1.05 -22.90 -12.37
N GLU A 454 1.24 -24.02 -13.05
CA GLU A 454 0.23 -25.10 -13.15
C GLU A 454 -0.25 -25.52 -11.76
N THR A 455 0.67 -25.66 -10.81
CA THR A 455 0.38 -26.05 -9.42
C THR A 455 -0.45 -25.02 -8.69
N SER A 456 -0.09 -23.73 -8.77
CA SER A 456 -0.81 -22.67 -8.08
C SER A 456 -2.20 -22.38 -8.67
N VAL A 457 -2.37 -22.59 -9.98
CA VAL A 457 -3.69 -22.49 -10.62
C VAL A 457 -4.63 -23.60 -10.12
N VAL A 458 -4.15 -24.83 -10.07
CA VAL A 458 -4.93 -25.98 -9.56
C VAL A 458 -5.18 -25.84 -8.05
N GLY A 459 -4.15 -25.41 -7.29
CA GLY A 459 -4.25 -25.14 -5.85
C GLY A 459 -5.35 -24.11 -5.55
N TYR A 460 -5.33 -22.97 -6.23
CA TYR A 460 -6.34 -21.93 -6.11
C TYR A 460 -7.77 -22.45 -6.43
N LEU A 461 -7.94 -23.16 -7.53
CA LEU A 461 -9.26 -23.68 -7.93
C LEU A 461 -9.80 -24.68 -6.90
N ASN A 462 -8.95 -25.59 -6.41
CA ASN A 462 -9.34 -26.55 -5.38
C ASN A 462 -9.64 -25.86 -4.03
N PHE A 463 -8.84 -24.86 -3.65
CA PHE A 463 -9.06 -24.05 -2.46
C PHE A 463 -10.43 -23.37 -2.52
N MET A 464 -10.75 -22.65 -3.60
CA MET A 464 -12.02 -21.92 -3.74
C MET A 464 -13.22 -22.87 -3.86
N ARG A 465 -13.06 -24.01 -4.56
CA ARG A 465 -14.11 -25.04 -4.63
C ARG A 465 -14.49 -25.58 -3.26
N ASN A 466 -13.52 -25.65 -2.34
CA ASN A 466 -13.77 -26.06 -0.96
C ASN A 466 -14.25 -24.89 -0.08
N ALA A 467 -13.66 -23.70 -0.22
CA ALA A 467 -13.94 -22.54 0.63
C ALA A 467 -15.35 -21.98 0.41
N ILE A 468 -15.83 -21.93 -0.83
CA ILE A 468 -17.15 -21.36 -1.15
C ILE A 468 -18.28 -22.06 -0.37
N PRO A 469 -18.41 -23.40 -0.36
CA PRO A 469 -19.48 -24.06 0.42
C PRO A 469 -19.16 -24.19 1.92
N ASN A 470 -17.90 -24.32 2.32
CA ASN A 470 -17.54 -24.73 3.68
C ASN A 470 -16.95 -23.59 4.55
N GLY A 471 -16.64 -22.43 3.95
CA GLY A 471 -15.79 -21.43 4.58
C GLY A 471 -14.31 -21.85 4.55
N THR A 472 -13.46 -21.07 5.24
CA THR A 472 -12.00 -21.28 5.28
C THR A 472 -11.44 -21.00 6.67
N GLY A 473 -10.13 -21.24 6.84
CA GLY A 473 -9.41 -21.01 8.10
C GLY A 473 -9.40 -22.24 9.03
N LEU A 474 -8.83 -22.05 10.20
CA LEU A 474 -8.72 -23.09 11.21
C LEU A 474 -10.10 -23.57 11.67
N ARG A 475 -10.18 -24.82 12.11
CA ARG A 475 -11.47 -25.36 12.56
C ARG A 475 -11.76 -24.97 14.01
N VAL A 476 -12.92 -24.32 14.18
CA VAL A 476 -13.50 -23.96 15.49
C VAL A 476 -14.79 -24.76 15.66
N ASN A 477 -14.88 -25.59 16.70
CA ASN A 477 -16.04 -26.48 16.93
C ASN A 477 -16.42 -27.32 15.70
N ASN A 478 -15.44 -27.89 15.02
CA ASN A 478 -15.59 -28.71 13.81
C ASN A 478 -16.08 -27.98 12.54
N VAL A 479 -16.18 -26.65 12.55
CA VAL A 479 -16.45 -25.82 11.36
C VAL A 479 -15.26 -24.90 11.07
N ASN A 480 -15.09 -24.49 9.83
CA ASN A 480 -14.06 -23.51 9.46
C ASN A 480 -14.40 -22.17 10.10
N ASP A 481 -13.39 -21.47 10.60
CA ASP A 481 -13.52 -20.24 11.37
C ASP A 481 -14.21 -19.12 10.59
N ILE A 482 -13.87 -18.96 9.32
CA ILE A 482 -14.32 -17.87 8.46
C ILE A 482 -15.37 -18.39 7.50
N ARG A 483 -16.58 -17.87 7.58
CA ARG A 483 -17.71 -18.31 6.76
C ARG A 483 -18.42 -17.14 6.09
N PRO A 484 -18.69 -17.25 4.77
CA PRO A 484 -19.50 -16.27 4.04
C PRO A 484 -20.99 -16.38 4.43
N ASP A 485 -21.72 -15.28 4.23
CA ASP A 485 -23.18 -15.24 4.27
C ASP A 485 -23.72 -15.05 2.84
N TYR A 486 -24.51 -16.01 2.38
CA TYR A 486 -25.12 -16.01 1.06
C TYR A 486 -26.64 -15.73 1.10
N THR A 487 -27.14 -15.14 2.17
CA THR A 487 -28.57 -14.86 2.34
C THR A 487 -29.13 -14.00 1.20
N THR A 488 -28.38 -12.99 0.77
CA THR A 488 -28.76 -12.13 -0.36
C THR A 488 -28.84 -12.89 -1.67
N GLU A 489 -27.86 -13.72 -1.97
CA GLU A 489 -27.77 -14.51 -3.20
C GLU A 489 -28.85 -15.59 -3.25
N LEU A 490 -29.14 -16.23 -2.10
CA LEU A 490 -30.23 -17.21 -1.98
C LEU A 490 -31.59 -16.59 -2.29
N ALA A 491 -31.85 -15.36 -1.87
CA ALA A 491 -33.08 -14.65 -2.20
C ALA A 491 -33.23 -14.37 -3.72
N LEU A 492 -32.14 -14.35 -4.48
CA LEU A 492 -32.14 -14.10 -5.92
C LEU A 492 -32.23 -15.37 -6.77
N VAL A 493 -32.10 -16.56 -6.19
CA VAL A 493 -32.05 -17.85 -6.94
C VAL A 493 -33.29 -18.12 -7.79
N ALA A 494 -34.47 -17.64 -7.38
CA ALA A 494 -35.70 -17.75 -8.16
C ALA A 494 -35.68 -16.95 -9.48
N THR A 495 -34.78 -15.98 -9.57
CA THR A 495 -34.53 -15.15 -10.76
C THR A 495 -33.05 -15.22 -11.15
N PRO A 496 -32.62 -16.30 -11.86
CA PRO A 496 -31.20 -16.55 -12.13
C PRO A 496 -30.46 -15.39 -12.80
N ASP A 497 -31.12 -14.65 -13.68
CA ASP A 497 -30.55 -13.44 -14.31
C ASP A 497 -30.18 -12.38 -13.27
N LYS A 498 -31.04 -12.11 -12.29
CA LYS A 498 -30.75 -11.15 -11.22
C LYS A 498 -29.61 -11.62 -10.30
N LEU A 499 -29.52 -12.93 -10.04
CA LEU A 499 -28.40 -13.50 -9.30
C LEU A 499 -27.07 -13.24 -10.04
N VAL A 500 -27.02 -13.55 -11.32
CA VAL A 500 -25.80 -13.35 -12.13
C VAL A 500 -25.47 -11.87 -12.28
N ASP A 501 -26.45 -10.98 -12.46
CA ASP A 501 -26.24 -9.52 -12.54
C ASP A 501 -25.71 -8.96 -11.21
N HIS A 502 -26.23 -9.42 -10.07
CA HIS A 502 -25.73 -9.05 -8.75
C HIS A 502 -24.26 -9.49 -8.56
N LEU A 503 -23.94 -10.75 -8.86
CA LEU A 503 -22.57 -11.27 -8.77
C LEU A 503 -21.62 -10.56 -9.74
N ASN A 504 -22.08 -10.24 -10.95
CA ASN A 504 -21.32 -9.46 -11.92
C ASN A 504 -20.97 -8.06 -11.37
N LEU A 505 -21.90 -7.38 -10.72
CA LEU A 505 -21.64 -6.06 -10.12
C LEU A 505 -20.60 -6.14 -9.01
N ILE A 506 -20.75 -7.03 -8.02
CA ILE A 506 -19.90 -7.05 -6.82
C ILE A 506 -18.51 -7.69 -7.04
N LEU A 507 -18.39 -8.63 -8.00
CA LEU A 507 -17.14 -9.35 -8.27
C LEU A 507 -16.41 -8.86 -9.52
N MET A 508 -17.15 -8.40 -10.55
CA MET A 508 -16.63 -8.13 -11.89
C MET A 508 -16.94 -6.70 -12.41
N GLN A 509 -17.47 -5.79 -11.59
CA GLN A 509 -17.78 -4.40 -11.97
C GLN A 509 -18.61 -4.30 -13.26
N ASN A 510 -19.55 -5.23 -13.47
CA ASN A 510 -20.36 -5.38 -14.68
C ASN A 510 -19.56 -5.59 -15.99
N THR A 511 -18.38 -6.19 -15.91
CA THR A 511 -17.54 -6.48 -17.09
C THR A 511 -17.65 -7.92 -17.61
N MET A 512 -18.56 -8.73 -17.06
CA MET A 512 -18.79 -10.10 -17.49
C MET A 512 -19.24 -10.15 -18.95
N SER A 513 -18.57 -11.00 -19.75
CA SER A 513 -18.96 -11.19 -21.15
C SER A 513 -20.31 -11.92 -21.28
N PRO A 514 -21.05 -11.70 -22.39
CA PRO A 514 -22.25 -12.45 -22.68
C PRO A 514 -22.01 -13.98 -22.71
N THR A 515 -20.82 -14.40 -23.15
CA THR A 515 -20.42 -15.82 -23.21
C THR A 515 -20.33 -16.41 -21.82
N LEU A 516 -19.57 -15.79 -20.90
CA LEU A 516 -19.46 -16.24 -19.51
C LEU A 516 -20.81 -16.24 -18.82
N ARG A 517 -21.62 -15.17 -19.01
CA ARG A 517 -22.97 -15.08 -18.47
C ARG A 517 -23.86 -16.24 -18.92
N GLY A 518 -23.86 -16.56 -20.21
CA GLY A 518 -24.60 -17.69 -20.76
C GLY A 518 -24.16 -19.04 -20.20
N GLN A 519 -22.85 -19.25 -20.03
CA GLN A 519 -22.30 -20.47 -19.42
C GLN A 519 -22.76 -20.62 -17.96
N ILE A 520 -22.72 -19.55 -17.16
CA ILE A 520 -23.14 -19.57 -15.76
C ILE A 520 -24.65 -19.88 -15.67
N LEU A 521 -25.48 -19.16 -16.44
CA LEU A 521 -26.94 -19.37 -16.46
C LEU A 521 -27.27 -20.82 -16.88
N GLY A 522 -26.61 -21.36 -17.91
CA GLY A 522 -26.77 -22.76 -18.33
C GLY A 522 -26.43 -23.74 -17.21
N ALA A 523 -25.32 -23.51 -16.50
CA ALA A 523 -24.86 -24.39 -15.43
C ALA A 523 -25.79 -24.38 -14.20
N ILE A 524 -26.28 -23.19 -13.76
CA ILE A 524 -27.14 -23.10 -12.58
C ILE A 524 -28.57 -23.57 -12.84
N ASN A 525 -29.04 -23.51 -14.09
CA ASN A 525 -30.41 -23.95 -14.43
C ASN A 525 -30.61 -25.46 -14.34
N VAL A 526 -29.54 -26.26 -14.52
CA VAL A 526 -29.60 -27.72 -14.39
C VAL A 526 -29.38 -28.22 -12.95
N ASN A 527 -29.05 -27.33 -12.02
CA ASN A 527 -28.77 -27.69 -10.63
C ASN A 527 -30.07 -27.72 -9.79
N ASN A 528 -30.16 -28.66 -8.84
CA ASN A 528 -31.40 -28.98 -8.14
C ASN A 528 -31.62 -28.21 -6.83
N THR A 529 -30.57 -27.68 -6.20
CA THR A 529 -30.72 -26.98 -4.91
C THR A 529 -30.35 -25.51 -5.01
N ALA A 530 -31.10 -24.67 -4.30
CA ALA A 530 -30.91 -23.21 -4.28
C ALA A 530 -29.46 -22.84 -3.92
N ILE A 531 -28.94 -23.44 -2.86
CA ILE A 531 -27.59 -23.12 -2.37
C ILE A 531 -26.49 -23.58 -3.36
N ASN A 532 -26.65 -24.72 -4.01
CA ASN A 532 -25.69 -25.20 -5.00
C ASN A 532 -25.66 -24.32 -6.26
N LYS A 533 -26.78 -23.70 -6.63
CA LYS A 533 -26.82 -22.70 -7.71
C LYS A 533 -25.94 -21.48 -7.37
N VAL A 534 -26.04 -20.99 -6.12
CA VAL A 534 -25.21 -19.90 -5.63
C VAL A 534 -23.72 -20.28 -5.64
N TYR A 535 -23.38 -21.44 -5.06
CA TYR A 535 -21.99 -21.92 -5.01
C TYR A 535 -21.38 -22.06 -6.40
N LEU A 536 -22.14 -22.66 -7.34
CA LEU A 536 -21.68 -22.88 -8.69
C LEU A 536 -21.48 -21.55 -9.46
N ALA A 537 -22.42 -20.60 -9.34
CA ALA A 537 -22.31 -19.30 -9.96
C ALA A 537 -21.05 -18.55 -9.47
N ILE A 538 -20.82 -18.50 -8.16
CA ILE A 538 -19.64 -17.86 -7.56
C ILE A 538 -18.37 -18.55 -8.01
N PHE A 539 -18.32 -19.89 -7.98
CA PHE A 539 -17.15 -20.65 -8.38
C PHE A 539 -16.79 -20.42 -9.85
N LEU A 540 -17.76 -20.46 -10.76
CA LEU A 540 -17.53 -20.26 -12.19
C LEU A 540 -17.02 -18.83 -12.47
N ILE A 541 -17.53 -17.82 -11.76
CA ILE A 541 -17.01 -16.46 -11.84
C ILE A 541 -15.56 -16.44 -11.38
N MET A 542 -15.27 -16.89 -10.17
CA MET A 542 -13.94 -16.81 -9.56
C MET A 542 -12.88 -17.66 -10.28
N ALA A 543 -13.30 -18.71 -11.00
CA ALA A 543 -12.44 -19.52 -11.84
C ALA A 543 -12.20 -18.91 -13.23
N SER A 544 -13.01 -17.92 -13.65
CA SER A 544 -12.93 -17.35 -15.00
C SER A 544 -11.73 -16.43 -15.17
N PRO A 545 -11.07 -16.45 -16.34
CA PRO A 545 -10.03 -15.46 -16.68
C PRO A 545 -10.52 -14.02 -16.57
N GLU A 546 -11.80 -13.77 -16.85
CA GLU A 546 -12.43 -12.45 -16.79
C GLU A 546 -12.47 -11.89 -15.36
N TYR A 547 -12.65 -12.73 -14.34
CA TYR A 547 -12.55 -12.35 -12.93
C TYR A 547 -11.09 -12.23 -12.49
N LEU A 548 -10.23 -13.16 -12.91
CA LEU A 548 -8.83 -13.18 -12.47
C LEU A 548 -8.06 -11.94 -12.94
N VAL A 549 -8.44 -11.33 -14.04
CA VAL A 549 -7.83 -10.09 -14.56
C VAL A 549 -8.71 -8.89 -14.21
N GLN A 550 -8.19 -8.00 -13.37
CA GLN A 550 -8.79 -6.69 -13.09
C GLN A 550 -8.60 -5.80 -14.32
N LYS A 551 -9.69 -5.25 -14.85
CA LYS A 551 -9.68 -4.33 -16.00
C LYS A 551 -10.30 -2.98 -15.67
#